data_827c27be361bb4535721e06e87535f5d
#
_entry.id   827c27be361bb4535721e06e87535f5d
#
_cell.length_a   1.000
_cell.length_b   1.000
_cell.length_c   1.000
_cell.angle_alpha   90.00
_cell.angle_beta   90.00
_cell.angle_gamma   90.00
#
_symmetry.space_group_name_H-M   'P 1'
#
loop_
_entity.id
_entity.type
_entity.pdbx_description
1 polymer ?
#
loop_
_entity_poly.entity_id
_entity_poly.type
_entity_poly.pdbx_seq_one_letter_code
_entity_poly.pdbx_strand_id
1 'polypeptide(L)'
;MKGQMTKSKRISLIATFAAIAAILDSIPGIPQFESGVWYSWIFLVVPLFGFILGPVDGFLSILIGVLVGHSIYFRGIHEFLFAIGAPVGAMIAGMLFRQKRSIPIIFFTVLLASYFLTPISWQLPLWGMWDVYLAFIVLLIVTITTFNKSRLLICTFVGLEADILFRIFLLIPLQTYHLFYGFTPEAMKIIWVAGAFVTPIQVGISILFTMIIYPPVQKVVQRTRDNGILSSNTDST
;
A
#
# COMPACT_ATOMS: atom_id res chain seq x y z
N MET A 1 11.37 -11.13 -27.42
CA MET A 1 10.59 -11.90 -26.40
C MET A 1 11.21 -11.59 -25.03
N LYS A 2 10.46 -11.02 -24.07
CA LYS A 2 10.98 -10.87 -22.68
C LYS A 2 10.97 -12.25 -22.07
N GLY A 3 12.15 -12.82 -21.79
CA GLY A 3 12.29 -14.11 -21.13
C GLY A 3 11.47 -14.16 -19.84
N GLN A 4 10.61 -15.14 -19.70
CA GLN A 4 9.84 -15.34 -18.48
C GLN A 4 10.81 -15.81 -17.39
N MET A 5 10.76 -15.14 -16.24
CA MET A 5 11.54 -15.54 -15.07
C MET A 5 11.10 -16.94 -14.61
N THR A 6 12.04 -17.81 -14.28
CA THR A 6 11.72 -19.16 -13.76
C THR A 6 10.89 -19.05 -12.48
N LYS A 7 10.02 -20.05 -12.23
CA LYS A 7 9.17 -20.08 -11.03
C LYS A 7 9.99 -19.97 -9.73
N SER A 8 11.13 -20.65 -9.67
CA SER A 8 12.03 -20.61 -8.51
C SER A 8 12.57 -19.19 -8.24
N LYS A 9 13.04 -18.49 -9.27
CA LYS A 9 13.54 -17.09 -9.13
C LYS A 9 12.43 -16.13 -8.68
N ARG A 10 11.20 -16.31 -9.19
CA ARG A 10 10.04 -15.52 -8.79
C ARG A 10 9.71 -15.72 -7.31
N ILE A 11 9.69 -16.99 -6.84
CA ILE A 11 9.43 -17.31 -5.44
C ILE A 11 10.52 -16.74 -4.54
N SER A 12 11.80 -16.88 -4.92
CA SER A 12 12.93 -16.32 -4.17
C SER A 12 12.82 -14.79 -4.03
N LEU A 13 12.46 -14.08 -5.11
CA LEU A 13 12.24 -12.63 -5.03
C LEU A 13 11.08 -12.27 -4.09
N ILE A 14 9.93 -12.94 -4.22
CA ILE A 14 8.78 -12.70 -3.32
C ILE A 14 9.20 -12.92 -1.87
N ALA A 15 9.92 -14.00 -1.56
CA ALA A 15 10.37 -14.32 -0.21
C ALA A 15 11.36 -13.27 0.33
N THR A 16 12.34 -12.83 -0.48
CA THR A 16 13.30 -11.80 -0.07
C THR A 16 12.59 -10.48 0.24
N PHE A 17 11.68 -10.05 -0.61
CA PHE A 17 10.92 -8.81 -0.39
C PHE A 17 9.95 -8.95 0.79
N ALA A 18 9.34 -10.12 0.99
CA ALA A 18 8.52 -10.39 2.17
C ALA A 18 9.31 -10.32 3.47
N ALA A 19 10.55 -10.82 3.50
CA ALA A 19 11.42 -10.70 4.66
C ALA A 19 11.73 -9.21 5.01
N ILE A 20 12.00 -8.38 3.99
CA ILE A 20 12.19 -6.93 4.20
C ILE A 20 10.90 -6.30 4.74
N ALA A 21 9.75 -6.66 4.19
CA ALA A 21 8.45 -6.17 4.66
C ALA A 21 8.20 -6.58 6.12
N ALA A 22 8.50 -7.85 6.49
CA ALA A 22 8.34 -8.34 7.85
C ALA A 22 9.20 -7.55 8.86
N ILE A 23 10.46 -7.27 8.52
CA ILE A 23 11.34 -6.45 9.36
C ILE A 23 10.74 -5.05 9.57
N LEU A 24 10.35 -4.36 8.50
CA LEU A 24 9.78 -3.01 8.61
C LEU A 24 8.44 -2.98 9.33
N ASP A 25 7.64 -4.03 9.21
CA ASP A 25 6.36 -4.13 9.90
C ASP A 25 6.54 -4.48 11.38
N SER A 26 7.58 -5.23 11.76
CA SER A 26 7.88 -5.56 13.16
C SER A 26 8.49 -4.41 13.95
N ILE A 27 9.00 -3.37 13.29
CA ILE A 27 9.53 -2.17 13.97
C ILE A 27 8.38 -1.22 14.29
N PRO A 28 8.18 -0.87 15.59
CA PRO A 28 7.14 0.09 16.00
C PRO A 28 7.30 1.44 15.30
N GLY A 29 6.19 2.02 14.88
CA GLY A 29 6.16 3.38 14.34
C GLY A 29 6.46 4.42 15.43
N ILE A 30 7.13 5.50 15.09
CA ILE A 30 7.40 6.63 15.99
C ILE A 30 7.01 7.91 15.26
N PRO A 31 6.13 8.73 15.85
CA PRO A 31 5.45 8.58 17.15
C PRO A 31 4.31 7.55 17.09
N GLN A 32 4.17 6.75 18.13
CA GLN A 32 2.97 5.95 18.32
C GLN A 32 1.86 6.86 18.87
N PHE A 33 0.82 7.06 18.08
CA PHE A 33 -0.39 7.70 18.56
C PHE A 33 -1.31 6.64 19.18
N GLU A 34 -1.97 6.94 20.27
CA GLU A 34 -2.96 6.05 20.91
C GLU A 34 -4.07 5.62 19.94
N SER A 35 -4.31 6.42 18.91
CA SER A 35 -5.24 6.14 17.81
C SER A 35 -4.78 5.04 16.83
N GLY A 36 -3.57 4.52 16.95
CA GLY A 36 -3.07 3.46 16.10
C GLY A 36 -2.83 3.83 14.63
N VAL A 37 -2.73 5.12 14.31
CA VAL A 37 -2.60 5.58 12.91
C VAL A 37 -1.20 5.32 12.34
N TRP A 38 -0.18 5.19 13.19
CA TRP A 38 1.21 4.91 12.76
C TRP A 38 1.76 3.68 13.48
N TYR A 39 1.43 2.49 13.00
CA TYR A 39 1.83 1.25 13.66
C TYR A 39 3.24 0.78 13.34
N SER A 40 3.72 0.98 12.11
CA SER A 40 4.99 0.44 11.64
C SER A 40 5.58 1.28 10.50
N TRP A 41 6.74 0.87 10.03
CA TRP A 41 7.44 1.51 8.90
C TRP A 41 7.16 0.86 7.55
N ILE A 42 6.21 -0.07 7.48
CA ILE A 42 5.88 -0.81 6.26
C ILE A 42 5.48 0.09 5.07
N PHE A 43 4.84 1.23 5.35
CA PHE A 43 4.40 2.20 4.33
C PHE A 43 5.53 2.67 3.41
N LEU A 44 6.80 2.63 3.86
CA LEU A 44 7.96 3.00 3.06
C LEU A 44 8.11 2.13 1.81
N VAL A 45 7.84 0.84 1.93
CA VAL A 45 8.11 -0.14 0.87
C VAL A 45 6.87 -0.59 0.11
N VAL A 46 5.68 -0.29 0.60
CA VAL A 46 4.40 -0.71 -0.01
C VAL A 46 4.34 -0.37 -1.50
N PRO A 47 4.45 0.90 -1.96
CA PRO A 47 4.38 1.21 -3.37
C PRO A 47 5.60 0.70 -4.14
N LEU A 48 6.79 0.74 -3.53
CA LEU A 48 8.05 0.30 -4.12
C LEU A 48 7.97 -1.17 -4.57
N PHE A 49 7.42 -2.05 -3.74
CA PHE A 49 7.28 -3.48 -4.06
C PHE A 49 6.27 -3.70 -5.19
N GLY A 50 5.19 -2.91 -5.23
CA GLY A 50 4.26 -2.89 -6.35
C GLY A 50 4.93 -2.52 -7.68
N PHE A 51 5.87 -1.57 -7.67
CA PHE A 51 6.62 -1.15 -8.88
C PHE A 51 7.61 -2.20 -9.35
N ILE A 52 8.41 -2.73 -8.45
CA ILE A 52 9.51 -3.65 -8.76
C ILE A 52 9.00 -5.03 -9.16
N LEU A 53 8.15 -5.61 -8.33
CA LEU A 53 7.64 -6.97 -8.50
C LEU A 53 6.41 -6.99 -9.42
N GLY A 54 5.64 -5.93 -9.40
CA GLY A 54 4.35 -5.83 -10.06
C GLY A 54 3.19 -6.07 -9.10
N PRO A 55 1.93 -5.89 -9.57
CA PRO A 55 0.77 -5.81 -8.68
C PRO A 55 0.53 -7.08 -7.86
N VAL A 56 0.65 -8.26 -8.47
CA VAL A 56 0.36 -9.54 -7.80
C VAL A 56 1.50 -9.95 -6.88
N ASP A 57 2.75 -9.91 -7.36
CA ASP A 57 3.91 -10.35 -6.58
C ASP A 57 4.23 -9.33 -5.47
N GLY A 58 4.00 -8.04 -5.71
CA GLY A 58 4.06 -6.99 -4.70
C GLY A 58 3.02 -7.19 -3.60
N PHE A 59 1.77 -7.47 -3.98
CA PHE A 59 0.71 -7.83 -3.04
C PHE A 59 1.12 -9.03 -2.16
N LEU A 60 1.57 -10.13 -2.78
CA LEU A 60 1.96 -11.34 -2.04
C LEU A 60 3.14 -11.09 -1.09
N SER A 61 4.15 -10.36 -1.55
CA SER A 61 5.32 -10.03 -0.72
C SER A 61 4.94 -9.20 0.50
N ILE A 62 4.11 -8.17 0.32
CA ILE A 62 3.65 -7.34 1.44
C ILE A 62 2.72 -8.16 2.35
N LEU A 63 1.78 -8.94 1.80
CA LEU A 63 0.87 -9.76 2.59
C LEU A 63 1.63 -10.74 3.52
N ILE A 64 2.56 -11.50 2.97
CA ILE A 64 3.38 -12.43 3.77
C ILE A 64 4.19 -11.64 4.80
N GLY A 65 4.80 -10.52 4.39
CA GLY A 65 5.61 -9.68 5.26
C GLY A 65 4.84 -9.12 6.45
N VAL A 66 3.65 -8.54 6.22
CA VAL A 66 2.83 -7.97 7.31
C VAL A 66 2.25 -9.05 8.23
N LEU A 67 1.87 -10.21 7.70
CA LEU A 67 1.40 -11.31 8.55
C LEU A 67 2.52 -11.80 9.49
N VAL A 68 3.74 -11.95 8.98
CA VAL A 68 4.90 -12.32 9.79
C VAL A 68 5.27 -11.18 10.76
N GLY A 69 5.34 -9.94 10.30
CA GLY A 69 5.66 -8.78 11.13
C GLY A 69 4.69 -8.57 12.29
N HIS A 70 3.38 -8.70 12.03
CA HIS A 70 2.35 -8.66 13.07
C HIS A 70 2.43 -9.84 14.06
N SER A 71 2.94 -10.99 13.62
CA SER A 71 3.19 -12.13 14.50
C SER A 71 4.43 -11.92 15.39
N ILE A 72 5.44 -11.20 14.89
CA ILE A 72 6.64 -10.85 15.65
C ILE A 72 6.34 -9.75 16.67
N TYR A 73 5.70 -8.66 16.20
CA TYR A 73 5.25 -7.56 17.05
C TYR A 73 3.72 -7.56 17.09
N PHE A 74 3.19 -8.34 18.02
CA PHE A 74 1.74 -8.57 18.13
C PHE A 74 1.01 -7.30 18.63
N ARG A 75 0.03 -6.83 17.85
CA ARG A 75 -0.75 -5.60 18.11
C ARG A 75 -2.21 -5.88 18.40
N GLY A 76 -2.59 -7.14 18.47
CA GLY A 76 -3.98 -7.59 18.64
C GLY A 76 -4.47 -8.37 17.41
N ILE A 77 -5.40 -9.29 17.65
CA ILE A 77 -5.90 -10.18 16.58
C ILE A 77 -6.63 -9.41 15.47
N HIS A 78 -7.30 -8.32 15.83
CA HIS A 78 -8.08 -7.51 14.86
C HIS A 78 -7.19 -6.76 13.88
N GLU A 79 -5.94 -6.45 14.26
CA GLU A 79 -4.99 -5.73 13.41
C GLU A 79 -4.56 -6.55 12.19
N PHE A 80 -4.64 -7.89 12.25
CA PHE A 80 -4.40 -8.73 11.07
C PHE A 80 -5.39 -8.46 9.92
N LEU A 81 -6.62 -8.04 10.23
CA LEU A 81 -7.58 -7.63 9.21
C LEU A 81 -7.15 -6.31 8.55
N PHE A 82 -6.73 -5.33 9.35
CA PHE A 82 -6.28 -4.03 8.86
C PHE A 82 -4.93 -4.12 8.13
N ALA A 83 -4.11 -5.11 8.46
CA ALA A 83 -2.86 -5.39 7.77
C ALA A 83 -3.02 -5.65 6.26
N ILE A 84 -4.23 -6.09 5.82
CA ILE A 84 -4.53 -6.33 4.39
C ILE A 84 -4.52 -5.03 3.57
N GLY A 85 -4.66 -3.87 4.18
CA GLY A 85 -4.59 -2.59 3.50
C GLY A 85 -3.26 -2.38 2.77
N ALA A 86 -2.13 -2.66 3.43
CA ALA A 86 -0.81 -2.48 2.85
C ALA A 86 -0.57 -3.31 1.56
N PRO A 87 -0.87 -4.62 1.49
CA PRO A 87 -0.80 -5.36 0.22
C PRO A 87 -1.75 -4.82 -0.85
N VAL A 88 -2.95 -4.35 -0.50
CA VAL A 88 -3.86 -3.70 -1.46
C VAL A 88 -3.22 -2.43 -2.01
N GLY A 89 -2.62 -1.60 -1.17
CA GLY A 89 -1.88 -0.41 -1.59
C GLY A 89 -0.75 -0.74 -2.57
N ALA A 90 0.05 -1.79 -2.29
CA ALA A 90 1.10 -2.26 -3.21
C ALA A 90 0.54 -2.72 -4.57
N MET A 91 -0.59 -3.42 -4.56
CA MET A 91 -1.26 -3.88 -5.78
C MET A 91 -1.75 -2.72 -6.62
N ILE A 92 -2.45 -1.75 -6.03
CA ILE A 92 -2.97 -0.57 -6.71
C ILE A 92 -1.83 0.29 -7.27
N ALA A 93 -0.77 0.54 -6.47
CA ALA A 93 0.43 1.23 -6.92
C ALA A 93 1.07 0.54 -8.14
N GLY A 94 1.24 -0.76 -8.08
CA GLY A 94 1.80 -1.57 -9.16
C GLY A 94 0.93 -1.61 -10.42
N MET A 95 -0.40 -1.62 -10.28
CA MET A 95 -1.34 -1.53 -11.40
C MET A 95 -1.24 -0.18 -12.10
N LEU A 96 -1.32 0.90 -11.33
CA LEU A 96 -1.25 2.26 -11.87
C LEU A 96 0.11 2.52 -12.52
N PHE A 97 1.19 2.05 -11.90
CA PHE A 97 2.53 2.12 -12.46
C PHE A 97 2.66 1.38 -13.81
N ARG A 98 1.89 0.33 -14.03
CA ARG A 98 1.79 -0.41 -15.31
C ARG A 98 0.69 0.12 -16.23
N GLN A 99 0.19 1.33 -15.99
CA GLN A 99 -0.87 1.99 -16.76
C GLN A 99 -2.22 1.24 -16.77
N LYS A 100 -2.45 0.34 -15.81
CA LYS A 100 -3.74 -0.33 -15.61
C LYS A 100 -4.60 0.54 -14.70
N ARG A 101 -5.40 1.43 -15.27
CA ARG A 101 -6.10 2.50 -14.55
C ARG A 101 -7.52 2.10 -14.11
N SER A 102 -8.19 1.20 -14.84
CA SER A 102 -9.61 0.87 -14.60
C SER A 102 -9.85 0.28 -13.21
N ILE A 103 -9.02 -0.67 -12.76
CA ILE A 103 -9.18 -1.31 -11.45
C ILE A 103 -8.99 -0.31 -10.30
N PRO A 104 -7.91 0.52 -10.26
CA PRO A 104 -7.80 1.58 -9.26
C PRO A 104 -9.01 2.52 -9.21
N ILE A 105 -9.57 2.95 -10.34
CA ILE A 105 -10.74 3.83 -10.38
C ILE A 105 -11.95 3.14 -9.77
N ILE A 106 -12.25 1.90 -10.19
CA ILE A 106 -13.38 1.13 -9.65
C ILE A 106 -13.21 0.95 -8.15
N PHE A 107 -12.00 0.62 -7.70
CA PHE A 107 -11.68 0.45 -6.29
C PHE A 107 -12.00 1.71 -5.47
N PHE A 108 -11.44 2.86 -5.85
CA PHE A 108 -11.72 4.12 -5.15
C PHE A 108 -13.19 4.50 -5.19
N THR A 109 -13.84 4.35 -6.35
CA THR A 109 -15.28 4.69 -6.52
C THR A 109 -16.16 3.85 -5.60
N VAL A 110 -15.94 2.52 -5.58
CA VAL A 110 -16.75 1.60 -4.76
C VAL A 110 -16.56 1.85 -3.27
N LEU A 111 -15.30 2.03 -2.83
CA LEU A 111 -15.03 2.22 -1.41
C LEU A 111 -15.46 3.60 -0.90
N LEU A 112 -15.27 4.66 -1.68
CA LEU A 112 -15.81 5.99 -1.35
C LEU A 112 -17.33 6.00 -1.33
N ALA A 113 -17.98 5.35 -2.30
CA ALA A 113 -19.45 5.22 -2.31
C ALA A 113 -19.93 4.47 -1.06
N SER A 114 -19.28 3.36 -0.70
CA SER A 114 -19.59 2.61 0.53
C SER A 114 -19.45 3.47 1.78
N TYR A 115 -18.41 4.29 1.87
CA TYR A 115 -18.21 5.23 2.96
C TYR A 115 -19.37 6.21 3.06
N PHE A 116 -19.73 6.91 1.97
CA PHE A 116 -20.79 7.92 1.97
C PHE A 116 -22.21 7.33 2.18
N LEU A 117 -22.42 6.06 1.87
CA LEU A 117 -23.67 5.37 2.14
C LEU A 117 -23.81 4.92 3.60
N THR A 118 -22.75 4.98 4.40
CA THR A 118 -22.76 4.56 5.80
C THR A 118 -23.17 5.73 6.70
N PRO A 119 -24.21 5.59 7.56
CA PRO A 119 -24.75 6.73 8.34
C PRO A 119 -23.73 7.42 9.25
N ILE A 120 -22.77 6.68 9.84
CA ILE A 120 -21.77 7.27 10.73
C ILE A 120 -20.81 8.21 9.98
N SER A 121 -20.58 8.01 8.68
CA SER A 121 -19.68 8.87 7.91
C SER A 121 -20.13 10.35 7.94
N TRP A 122 -21.43 10.61 8.03
CA TRP A 122 -22.00 11.95 8.13
C TRP A 122 -21.78 12.63 9.48
N GLN A 123 -21.36 11.87 10.49
CA GLN A 123 -21.01 12.38 11.83
C GLN A 123 -19.53 12.70 11.93
N LEU A 124 -18.71 12.19 11.00
CA LEU A 124 -17.26 12.42 10.97
C LEU A 124 -16.93 13.67 10.15
N PRO A 125 -15.86 14.43 10.48
CA PRO A 125 -15.44 15.56 9.69
C PRO A 125 -15.08 15.16 8.26
N LEU A 126 -15.81 15.65 7.25
CA LEU A 126 -15.54 15.32 5.84
C LEU A 126 -14.09 15.62 5.42
N TRP A 127 -13.53 16.70 5.94
CA TRP A 127 -12.14 17.07 5.66
C TRP A 127 -11.11 16.09 6.23
N GLY A 128 -11.50 15.20 7.14
CA GLY A 128 -10.59 14.21 7.73
C GLY A 128 -10.04 13.16 6.77
N MET A 129 -10.54 13.13 5.52
CA MET A 129 -10.07 12.25 4.43
C MET A 129 -9.62 13.08 3.21
N TRP A 130 -9.19 14.31 3.40
CA TRP A 130 -8.86 15.23 2.30
C TRP A 130 -7.79 14.66 1.36
N ASP A 131 -6.82 13.92 1.88
CA ASP A 131 -5.75 13.24 1.18
C ASP A 131 -6.28 12.11 0.26
N VAL A 132 -7.21 11.30 0.76
CA VAL A 132 -7.90 10.25 -0.03
C VAL A 132 -8.72 10.86 -1.17
N TYR A 133 -9.45 11.96 -0.91
CA TYR A 133 -10.19 12.67 -1.97
C TYR A 133 -9.24 13.25 -3.01
N LEU A 134 -8.12 13.83 -2.58
CA LEU A 134 -7.09 14.34 -3.48
C LEU A 134 -6.51 13.22 -4.34
N ALA A 135 -6.24 12.05 -3.75
CA ALA A 135 -5.75 10.88 -4.49
C ALA A 135 -6.76 10.42 -5.56
N PHE A 136 -8.06 10.43 -5.23
CA PHE A 136 -9.10 10.08 -6.20
C PHE A 136 -9.18 11.10 -7.33
N ILE A 137 -9.10 12.40 -7.04
CA ILE A 137 -9.07 13.46 -8.06
C ILE A 137 -7.84 13.29 -8.97
N VAL A 138 -6.65 13.09 -8.38
CA VAL A 138 -5.42 12.83 -9.13
C VAL A 138 -5.56 11.59 -10.01
N LEU A 139 -6.16 10.51 -9.49
CA LEU A 139 -6.41 9.29 -10.25
C LEU A 139 -7.33 9.55 -11.45
N LEU A 140 -8.38 10.35 -11.31
CA LEU A 140 -9.25 10.75 -12.42
C LEU A 140 -8.51 11.59 -13.47
N ILE A 141 -7.68 12.56 -13.03
CA ILE A 141 -6.89 13.39 -13.94
C ILE A 141 -5.92 12.53 -14.75
N VAL A 142 -5.22 11.59 -14.13
CA VAL A 142 -4.26 10.73 -14.84
C VAL A 142 -4.91 9.73 -15.78
N THR A 143 -6.24 9.54 -15.75
CA THR A 143 -6.93 8.74 -16.76
C THR A 143 -7.01 9.43 -18.11
N ILE A 144 -7.05 10.75 -18.11
CA ILE A 144 -7.20 11.58 -19.31
C ILE A 144 -5.87 12.22 -19.76
N THR A 145 -4.82 12.15 -18.91
CA THR A 145 -3.52 12.76 -19.16
C THR A 145 -2.37 11.75 -19.16
N THR A 146 -1.23 12.14 -19.74
CA THR A 146 0.03 11.38 -19.64
C THR A 146 0.89 11.97 -18.52
N PHE A 147 1.37 11.13 -17.60
CA PHE A 147 2.10 11.56 -16.39
C PHE A 147 3.49 10.90 -16.23
N ASN A 148 4.19 10.68 -17.34
CA ASN A 148 5.46 9.95 -17.34
C ASN A 148 6.53 10.54 -16.39
N LYS A 149 6.64 11.86 -16.32
CA LYS A 149 7.64 12.54 -15.46
C LYS A 149 7.34 12.38 -13.95
N SER A 150 6.08 12.39 -13.56
CA SER A 150 5.64 12.32 -12.15
C SER A 150 5.15 10.92 -11.77
N ARG A 151 5.47 9.90 -12.56
CA ARG A 151 4.88 8.56 -12.43
C ARG A 151 5.14 7.93 -11.05
N LEU A 152 6.37 7.98 -10.56
CA LEU A 152 6.73 7.43 -9.24
C LEU A 152 5.94 8.14 -8.14
N LEU A 153 5.94 9.47 -8.14
CA LEU A 153 5.24 10.28 -7.14
C LEU A 153 3.74 9.94 -7.12
N ILE A 154 3.07 10.03 -8.28
CA ILE A 154 1.61 9.81 -8.39
C ILE A 154 1.24 8.38 -8.00
N CYS A 155 1.97 7.39 -8.50
CA CYS A 155 1.67 5.99 -8.18
C CYS A 155 1.94 5.66 -6.70
N THR A 156 2.95 6.29 -6.07
CA THR A 156 3.21 6.15 -4.64
C THR A 156 2.08 6.76 -3.83
N PHE A 157 1.70 8.00 -4.15
CA PHE A 157 0.60 8.69 -3.50
C PHE A 157 -0.70 7.89 -3.56
N VAL A 158 -1.18 7.60 -4.76
CA VAL A 158 -2.45 6.86 -4.96
C VAL A 158 -2.40 5.46 -4.34
N GLY A 159 -1.24 4.79 -4.37
CA GLY A 159 -1.09 3.46 -3.78
C GLY A 159 -1.21 3.47 -2.26
N LEU A 160 -0.63 4.45 -1.58
CA LEU A 160 -0.76 4.58 -0.13
C LEU A 160 -2.16 5.02 0.29
N GLU A 161 -2.76 5.95 -0.45
CA GLU A 161 -4.15 6.34 -0.19
C GLU A 161 -5.14 5.18 -0.46
N ALA A 162 -4.80 4.23 -1.32
CA ALA A 162 -5.58 3.01 -1.49
C ALA A 162 -5.51 2.08 -0.26
N ASP A 163 -4.33 1.96 0.40
CA ASP A 163 -4.18 1.29 1.69
C ASP A 163 -5.08 1.96 2.75
N ILE A 164 -4.96 3.27 2.88
CA ILE A 164 -5.74 4.06 3.85
C ILE A 164 -7.24 3.92 3.59
N LEU A 165 -7.68 4.09 2.34
CA LEU A 165 -9.09 3.96 1.96
C LEU A 165 -9.63 2.55 2.25
N PHE A 166 -8.82 1.50 2.06
CA PHE A 166 -9.21 0.14 2.40
C PHE A 166 -9.40 -0.03 3.92
N ARG A 167 -8.51 0.53 4.74
CA ARG A 167 -8.65 0.53 6.20
C ARG A 167 -9.88 1.31 6.65
N ILE A 168 -10.15 2.45 6.03
CA ILE A 168 -11.36 3.24 6.28
C ILE A 168 -12.61 2.43 5.95
N PHE A 169 -12.61 1.69 4.83
CA PHE A 169 -13.71 0.81 4.46
C PHE A 169 -13.95 -0.29 5.52
N LEU A 170 -12.90 -0.91 6.02
CA LEU A 170 -13.02 -1.87 7.12
C LEU A 170 -13.59 -1.20 8.37
N LEU A 171 -13.07 -0.02 8.71
CA LEU A 171 -13.38 0.65 9.96
C LEU A 171 -14.82 1.19 9.97
N ILE A 172 -15.26 1.89 8.95
CA ILE A 172 -16.54 2.63 8.90
C ILE A 172 -17.66 1.83 8.21
N PRO A 173 -17.60 1.46 6.92
CA PRO A 173 -18.65 0.66 6.29
C PRO A 173 -18.89 -0.69 6.94
N LEU A 174 -17.85 -1.41 7.33
CA LEU A 174 -17.97 -2.69 8.03
C LEU A 174 -18.14 -2.55 9.56
N GLN A 175 -18.18 -1.32 10.07
CA GLN A 175 -18.42 -0.99 11.49
C GLN A 175 -17.46 -1.66 12.49
N THR A 176 -16.26 -2.02 12.05
CA THR A 176 -15.28 -2.68 12.94
C THR A 176 -14.79 -1.76 14.06
N TYR A 177 -14.90 -0.43 13.90
CA TYR A 177 -14.64 0.53 14.96
C TYR A 177 -15.47 0.24 16.22
N HIS A 178 -16.72 -0.19 16.05
CA HIS A 178 -17.62 -0.55 17.14
C HIS A 178 -17.48 -2.02 17.53
N LEU A 179 -17.46 -2.92 16.53
CA LEU A 179 -17.47 -4.36 16.76
C LEU A 179 -16.18 -4.87 17.43
N PHE A 180 -15.01 -4.33 17.07
CA PHE A 180 -13.72 -4.82 17.57
C PHE A 180 -13.15 -3.95 18.69
N TYR A 181 -13.36 -2.63 18.61
CA TYR A 181 -12.75 -1.69 19.53
C TYR A 181 -13.74 -1.08 20.52
N GLY A 182 -15.06 -1.26 20.32
CA GLY A 182 -16.08 -0.65 21.16
C GLY A 182 -16.09 0.88 21.09
N PHE A 183 -15.52 1.48 20.05
CA PHE A 183 -15.45 2.93 19.93
C PHE A 183 -16.84 3.54 19.70
N THR A 184 -17.06 4.69 20.32
CA THR A 184 -18.22 5.55 20.03
C THR A 184 -17.95 6.46 18.84
N PRO A 185 -18.98 7.09 18.24
CA PRO A 185 -18.77 8.09 17.19
C PRO A 185 -17.88 9.26 17.62
N GLU A 186 -17.91 9.64 18.90
CA GLU A 186 -17.07 10.72 19.46
C GLU A 186 -15.60 10.31 19.50
N ALA A 187 -15.30 9.09 19.95
CA ALA A 187 -13.94 8.55 19.92
C ALA A 187 -13.41 8.47 18.49
N MET A 188 -14.26 8.06 17.53
CA MET A 188 -13.91 8.03 16.12
C MET A 188 -13.57 9.41 15.56
N LYS A 189 -14.21 10.50 15.98
CA LYS A 189 -13.85 11.86 15.54
C LYS A 189 -12.40 12.21 15.90
N ILE A 190 -11.94 11.82 17.08
CA ILE A 190 -10.56 12.08 17.52
C ILE A 190 -9.56 11.34 16.62
N ILE A 191 -9.78 10.05 16.39
CA ILE A 191 -8.95 9.21 15.50
C ILE A 191 -8.95 9.78 14.09
N TRP A 192 -10.11 10.24 13.61
CA TRP A 192 -10.29 10.80 12.27
C TRP A 192 -9.47 12.06 12.05
N VAL A 193 -9.51 12.97 13.04
CA VAL A 193 -8.70 14.20 13.02
C VAL A 193 -7.21 13.87 13.07
N ALA A 194 -6.80 12.94 13.91
CA ALA A 194 -5.40 12.51 13.97
C ALA A 194 -4.93 11.93 12.62
N GLY A 195 -5.75 11.08 11.99
CA GLY A 195 -5.49 10.52 10.66
C GLY A 195 -5.24 11.59 9.61
N ALA A 196 -6.07 12.62 9.55
CA ALA A 196 -5.98 13.71 8.57
C ALA A 196 -4.62 14.45 8.55
N PHE A 197 -3.84 14.37 9.62
CA PHE A 197 -2.50 14.96 9.70
C PHE A 197 -1.38 13.93 9.59
N VAL A 198 -1.57 12.74 10.15
CA VAL A 198 -0.53 11.71 10.21
C VAL A 198 -0.34 11.02 8.86
N THR A 199 -1.43 10.67 8.19
CA THR A 199 -1.35 9.93 6.91
C THR A 199 -0.63 10.72 5.81
N PRO A 200 -0.86 12.03 5.59
CA PRO A 200 -0.10 12.80 4.60
C PRO A 200 1.41 12.88 4.89
N ILE A 201 1.79 12.88 6.17
CA ILE A 201 3.22 12.85 6.57
C ILE A 201 3.84 11.51 6.15
N GLN A 202 3.18 10.39 6.44
CA GLN A 202 3.64 9.06 6.03
C GLN A 202 3.77 8.96 4.51
N VAL A 203 2.79 9.47 3.78
CA VAL A 203 2.80 9.51 2.31
C VAL A 203 3.96 10.34 1.79
N GLY A 204 4.20 11.53 2.35
CA GLY A 204 5.33 12.39 2.00
C GLY A 204 6.68 11.70 2.19
N ILE A 205 6.89 11.06 3.34
CA ILE A 205 8.10 10.28 3.65
C ILE A 205 8.26 9.12 2.66
N SER A 206 7.19 8.38 2.38
CA SER A 206 7.24 7.25 1.43
C SER A 206 7.54 7.70 0.00
N ILE A 207 7.01 8.84 -0.45
CA ILE A 207 7.34 9.43 -1.76
C ILE A 207 8.84 9.69 -1.85
N LEU A 208 9.40 10.40 -0.86
CA LEU A 208 10.85 10.69 -0.82
C LEU A 208 11.68 9.41 -0.83
N PHE A 209 11.33 8.45 0.04
CA PHE A 209 12.00 7.15 0.11
C PHE A 209 11.93 6.41 -1.24
N THR A 210 10.76 6.34 -1.84
CA THR A 210 10.56 5.65 -3.13
C THR A 210 11.35 6.31 -4.25
N MET A 211 11.40 7.64 -4.32
CA MET A 211 12.16 8.36 -5.34
C MET A 211 13.66 8.11 -5.24
N ILE A 212 14.19 7.96 -4.03
CA ILE A 212 15.61 7.69 -3.79
C ILE A 212 15.94 6.21 -4.04
N ILE A 213 15.12 5.30 -3.54
CA ILE A 213 15.45 3.86 -3.49
C ILE A 213 15.06 3.11 -4.77
N TYR A 214 13.99 3.53 -5.47
CA TYR A 214 13.53 2.83 -6.67
C TYR A 214 14.59 2.71 -7.77
N PRO A 215 15.33 3.78 -8.17
CA PRO A 215 16.28 3.67 -9.29
C PRO A 215 17.43 2.66 -9.06
N PRO A 216 18.13 2.65 -7.90
CA PRO A 216 19.19 1.67 -7.66
C PRO A 216 18.66 0.24 -7.54
N VAL A 217 17.52 0.03 -6.82
CA VAL A 217 16.94 -1.31 -6.66
C VAL A 217 16.45 -1.87 -7.99
N GLN A 218 15.82 -1.05 -8.84
CA GLN A 218 15.40 -1.46 -10.17
C GLN A 218 16.59 -1.95 -11.01
N LYS A 219 17.73 -1.26 -10.97
CA LYS A 219 18.93 -1.68 -11.68
C LYS A 219 19.44 -3.06 -11.23
N VAL A 220 19.45 -3.32 -9.91
CA VAL A 220 19.85 -4.61 -9.36
C VAL A 220 18.92 -5.73 -9.81
N VAL A 221 17.60 -5.51 -9.67
CA VAL A 221 16.59 -6.51 -10.07
C VAL A 221 16.63 -6.78 -11.57
N GLN A 222 16.86 -5.77 -12.40
CA GLN A 222 17.01 -5.95 -13.85
C GLN A 222 18.24 -6.79 -14.19
N ARG A 223 19.41 -6.50 -13.60
CA ARG A 223 20.63 -7.31 -13.79
C ARG A 223 20.42 -8.77 -13.40
N THR A 224 19.73 -9.03 -12.29
CA THR A 224 19.42 -10.40 -11.85
C THR A 224 18.51 -11.12 -12.85
N ARG A 225 17.58 -10.41 -13.48
CA ARG A 225 16.74 -10.96 -14.55
C ARG A 225 17.54 -11.27 -15.80
N ASP A 226 18.41 -10.36 -16.23
CA ASP A 226 19.21 -10.50 -17.48
C ASP A 226 20.25 -11.60 -17.37
N ASN A 227 20.98 -11.68 -16.25
CA ASN A 227 21.95 -12.77 -15.99
C ASN A 227 21.27 -14.14 -15.90
N GLY A 228 20.01 -14.19 -15.46
CA GLY A 228 19.23 -15.42 -15.47
C GLY A 228 18.84 -15.93 -16.85
N ILE A 229 18.76 -15.05 -17.84
CA ILE A 229 18.48 -15.40 -19.24
C ILE A 229 19.75 -15.94 -19.89
N LEU A 230 20.92 -15.35 -19.60
CA LEU A 230 22.20 -15.77 -20.14
C LEU A 230 22.61 -17.17 -19.64
N SER A 231 22.38 -17.47 -18.34
CA SER A 231 22.70 -18.79 -17.77
C SER A 231 21.82 -19.93 -18.32
N SER A 232 20.55 -19.64 -18.69
CA SER A 232 19.67 -20.66 -19.26
C SER A 232 20.00 -21.02 -20.71
N ASN A 233 20.74 -20.18 -21.42
CA ASN A 233 21.15 -20.45 -22.82
C ASN A 233 22.49 -21.20 -22.90
N THR A 234 23.30 -21.23 -21.83
CA THR A 234 24.56 -21.98 -21.78
C THR A 234 24.40 -23.43 -21.38
N ASP A 235 23.29 -23.78 -20.72
CA ASP A 235 22.98 -25.16 -20.31
C ASP A 235 22.26 -25.98 -21.40
N SER A 236 22.04 -25.39 -22.60
CA SER A 236 21.34 -26.05 -23.74
C SER A 236 22.27 -26.36 -24.94
N THR A 237 23.58 -26.27 -24.74
CA THR A 237 24.62 -26.68 -25.70
C THR A 237 25.43 -27.83 -25.15
#